data_05dda3c5d1e2adb26134cb552e536178
#
_entry.id   05dda3c5d1e2adb26134cb552e536178
#
_cell.length_a   1.000
_cell.length_b   1.000
_cell.length_c   1.000
_cell.angle_alpha   90.00
_cell.angle_beta   90.00
_cell.angle_gamma   90.00
#
_symmetry.space_group_name_H-M   'P 1'
#
loop_
_entity.id
_entity.type
_entity.pdbx_description
1 polymer ?
#
loop_
_entity_poly.entity_id
_entity_poly.type
_entity_poly.pdbx_seq_one_letter_code
_entity_poly.pdbx_strand_id
1 'polypeptide(L)'
;MTRSISILAALAALGLPLAARAADPLPRGEPTWLGPPAPARPVRVISLAPSLTDTVVALGEAGKLVGVTRYDTAPEVKSLPRVGGFLDPSPEAVLGLRPDLVLWLADGGAYPAVRRIAELGVPVLALPVVGVPDVLRAARRVGAALGNPEAGERLAASMEAAVRTAEARASSLPRRRVLLVIGRDPLVVAGPGSYPDALLRIAGGVNVVKGDRPWPVYSLERAVADDPELVVDAAVNEPADTIARLSAIPAVKAGRVVRLPDDRVLRPGPQLPAALEQLQGALGTAAPAAVPAAAPKGAQ
;
A
#
# COMPACT_ATOMS: atom_id res chain seq x y z
N MET A 1 -26.64 21.61 80.09
CA MET A 1 -25.66 22.40 79.34
C MET A 1 -24.66 21.42 78.73
N THR A 2 -24.91 21.00 77.53
CA THR A 2 -24.01 20.07 76.80
C THR A 2 -24.05 20.48 75.31
N ARG A 3 -22.96 21.01 74.82
CA ARG A 3 -22.75 21.44 73.44
C ARG A 3 -22.33 20.25 72.59
N SER A 4 -23.16 19.89 71.61
CA SER A 4 -22.83 18.94 70.55
C SER A 4 -22.06 19.68 69.45
N ILE A 5 -20.86 19.21 69.16
CA ILE A 5 -20.03 19.68 68.06
C ILE A 5 -20.21 18.68 66.91
N SER A 6 -20.88 19.11 65.85
CA SER A 6 -21.01 18.33 64.60
C SER A 6 -19.78 18.63 63.73
N ILE A 7 -18.95 17.62 63.48
CA ILE A 7 -17.89 17.66 62.51
C ILE A 7 -18.42 17.19 61.17
N LEU A 8 -18.65 18.13 60.26
CA LEU A 8 -18.95 17.84 58.83
C LEU A 8 -17.66 17.62 58.08
N ALA A 9 -17.30 16.39 57.76
CA ALA A 9 -16.18 16.06 56.91
C ALA A 9 -16.55 16.27 55.44
N ALA A 10 -16.03 17.28 54.82
CA ALA A 10 -16.15 17.53 53.37
C ALA A 10 -15.14 16.65 52.61
N LEU A 11 -15.60 15.55 52.03
CA LEU A 11 -14.85 14.84 50.96
C LEU A 11 -14.94 15.63 49.67
N ALA A 12 -13.91 16.42 49.39
CA ALA A 12 -13.69 16.97 48.05
C ALA A 12 -13.14 15.87 47.13
N ALA A 13 -14.03 15.26 46.33
CA ALA A 13 -13.62 14.38 45.25
C ALA A 13 -12.95 15.24 44.16
N LEU A 14 -11.62 15.18 44.07
CA LEU A 14 -10.89 15.70 42.90
C LEU A 14 -11.22 14.80 41.69
N GLY A 15 -12.27 15.15 40.99
CA GLY A 15 -12.54 14.66 39.63
C GLY A 15 -11.54 15.31 38.68
N LEU A 16 -10.36 14.72 38.51
CA LEU A 16 -9.51 15.01 37.38
C LEU A 16 -10.23 14.51 36.11
N PRO A 17 -10.52 15.39 35.13
CA PRO A 17 -11.02 14.90 33.86
C PRO A 17 -9.91 14.06 33.23
N LEU A 18 -10.17 12.77 33.04
CA LEU A 18 -9.38 11.93 32.16
C LEU A 18 -9.62 12.45 30.73
N ALA A 19 -8.91 13.52 30.38
CA ALA A 19 -8.89 14.00 29.01
C ALA A 19 -8.35 12.83 28.17
N ALA A 20 -9.23 12.20 27.43
CA ALA A 20 -8.87 11.29 26.38
C ALA A 20 -7.99 12.09 25.42
N ARG A 21 -6.66 11.95 25.60
CA ARG A 21 -5.68 12.57 24.74
C ARG A 21 -5.92 12.01 23.35
N ALA A 22 -6.50 12.83 22.47
CA ALA A 22 -6.57 12.48 21.06
C ALA A 22 -5.15 12.09 20.64
N ALA A 23 -5.00 10.87 20.15
CA ALA A 23 -3.70 10.40 19.73
C ALA A 23 -3.17 11.37 18.68
N ASP A 24 -1.98 11.95 18.92
CA ASP A 24 -1.32 12.78 17.94
C ASP A 24 -1.22 11.99 16.63
N PRO A 25 -1.57 12.60 15.49
CA PRO A 25 -1.43 11.93 14.21
C PRO A 25 0.04 11.56 14.03
N LEU A 26 0.28 10.36 13.47
CA LEU A 26 1.65 9.94 13.16
C LEU A 26 2.34 11.01 12.30
N PRO A 27 3.65 11.28 12.54
CA PRO A 27 4.42 12.17 11.70
C PRO A 27 4.33 11.72 10.25
N ARG A 28 3.86 12.60 9.37
CA ARG A 28 3.80 12.30 7.94
C ARG A 28 5.21 12.30 7.37
N GLY A 29 5.55 11.26 6.63
CA GLY A 29 6.76 11.22 5.82
C GLY A 29 7.99 10.54 6.44
N GLU A 30 8.06 10.33 7.77
CA GLU A 30 9.21 9.66 8.40
C GLU A 30 8.81 8.37 9.12
N PRO A 31 9.63 7.30 9.02
CA PRO A 31 9.45 6.09 9.80
C PRO A 31 9.49 6.37 11.30
N THR A 32 8.53 5.82 12.03
CA THR A 32 8.36 6.08 13.46
C THR A 32 8.28 4.77 14.24
N TRP A 33 8.87 4.76 15.44
CA TRP A 33 8.73 3.64 16.36
C TRP A 33 7.57 3.88 17.33
N LEU A 34 6.77 2.82 17.54
CA LEU A 34 5.72 2.78 18.57
C LEU A 34 6.05 1.65 19.54
N GLY A 35 5.67 1.84 20.82
CA GLY A 35 5.91 0.87 21.88
C GLY A 35 7.36 0.89 22.41
N PRO A 36 7.81 -0.22 23.01
CA PRO A 36 9.15 -0.33 23.55
C PRO A 36 10.23 -0.40 22.45
N PRO A 37 11.52 -0.22 22.79
CA PRO A 37 12.61 -0.44 21.84
C PRO A 37 12.62 -1.87 21.33
N ALA A 38 12.81 -2.03 20.00
CA ALA A 38 13.00 -3.35 19.39
C ALA A 38 14.41 -3.90 19.72
N PRO A 39 14.59 -5.23 19.77
CA PRO A 39 15.92 -5.82 19.87
C PRO A 39 16.74 -5.49 18.62
N ALA A 40 18.07 -5.40 18.78
CA ALA A 40 18.98 -5.07 17.67
C ALA A 40 18.91 -6.13 16.52
N ARG A 41 18.52 -7.34 16.84
CA ARG A 41 18.32 -8.44 15.88
C ARG A 41 17.04 -9.18 16.23
N PRO A 42 15.87 -8.70 15.75
CA PRO A 42 14.62 -9.39 15.96
C PRO A 42 14.62 -10.74 15.24
N VAL A 43 13.99 -11.74 15.86
CA VAL A 43 13.89 -13.11 15.34
C VAL A 43 12.45 -13.56 15.12
N ARG A 44 11.49 -12.80 15.63
CA ARG A 44 10.05 -13.09 15.51
C ARG A 44 9.31 -11.86 14.98
N VAL A 45 9.26 -11.75 13.67
CA VAL A 45 8.73 -10.58 12.98
C VAL A 45 7.33 -10.85 12.46
N ILE A 46 6.41 -9.92 12.66
CA ILE A 46 5.11 -9.90 11.98
C ILE A 46 5.07 -8.78 10.98
N SER A 47 4.60 -9.07 9.78
CA SER A 47 4.34 -8.06 8.74
C SER A 47 2.83 -7.83 8.60
N LEU A 48 2.41 -6.57 8.70
CA LEU A 48 1.01 -6.15 8.58
C LEU A 48 0.68 -5.56 7.20
N ALA A 49 1.54 -5.79 6.19
CA ALA A 49 1.24 -5.42 4.81
C ALA A 49 2.00 -6.31 3.82
N PRO A 50 1.38 -6.74 2.71
CA PRO A 50 2.04 -7.59 1.70
C PRO A 50 3.34 -6.99 1.15
N SER A 51 3.39 -5.68 0.91
CA SER A 51 4.58 -4.99 0.43
C SER A 51 5.76 -5.01 1.41
N LEU A 52 5.48 -5.00 2.71
CA LEU A 52 6.50 -5.16 3.76
C LEU A 52 6.94 -6.61 3.88
N THR A 53 6.03 -7.56 3.73
CA THR A 53 6.36 -8.99 3.65
C THR A 53 7.29 -9.25 2.46
N ASP A 54 6.95 -8.77 1.28
CA ASP A 54 7.78 -8.86 0.08
C ASP A 54 9.17 -8.23 0.33
N THR A 55 9.23 -7.12 1.08
CA THR A 55 10.50 -6.48 1.45
C THR A 55 11.35 -7.38 2.35
N VAL A 56 10.75 -7.99 3.39
CA VAL A 56 11.46 -8.94 4.28
C VAL A 56 11.97 -10.14 3.49
N VAL A 57 11.18 -10.68 2.57
CA VAL A 57 11.57 -11.79 1.68
C VAL A 57 12.73 -11.36 0.77
N ALA A 58 12.65 -10.19 0.14
CA ALA A 58 13.71 -9.68 -0.74
C ALA A 58 15.02 -9.39 -0.02
N LEU A 59 14.97 -9.10 1.28
CA LEU A 59 16.14 -8.95 2.13
C LEU A 59 16.78 -10.30 2.52
N GLY A 60 16.17 -11.44 2.18
CA GLY A 60 16.62 -12.78 2.59
C GLY A 60 16.27 -13.12 4.04
N GLU A 61 15.35 -12.39 4.67
CA GLU A 61 15.02 -12.51 6.09
C GLU A 61 13.65 -13.20 6.32
N ALA A 62 13.12 -13.90 5.32
CA ALA A 62 11.81 -14.58 5.39
C ALA A 62 11.70 -15.53 6.61
N GLY A 63 12.82 -16.18 7.01
CA GLY A 63 12.86 -17.09 8.17
C GLY A 63 12.55 -16.42 9.51
N LYS A 64 12.55 -15.09 9.60
CA LYS A 64 12.15 -14.33 10.80
C LYS A 64 10.65 -14.11 10.87
N LEU A 65 9.91 -14.24 9.76
CA LEU A 65 8.48 -14.03 9.73
C LEU A 65 7.75 -15.13 10.50
N VAL A 66 6.91 -14.75 11.46
CA VAL A 66 6.07 -15.66 12.26
C VAL A 66 4.58 -15.41 12.06
N GLY A 67 4.20 -14.35 11.36
CA GLY A 67 2.83 -14.02 11.01
C GLY A 67 2.77 -12.94 9.94
N VAL A 68 1.73 -13.02 9.09
CA VAL A 68 1.52 -12.11 7.96
C VAL A 68 0.03 -11.81 7.78
N THR A 69 -0.33 -10.92 6.84
CA THR A 69 -1.74 -10.62 6.58
C THR A 69 -2.41 -11.74 5.77
N ARG A 70 -3.78 -11.72 5.73
CA ARG A 70 -4.54 -12.64 4.86
C ARG A 70 -4.33 -12.40 3.36
N TYR A 71 -3.73 -11.26 2.99
CA TYR A 71 -3.48 -10.88 1.60
C TYR A 71 -2.07 -11.26 1.09
N ASP A 72 -1.24 -11.83 1.97
CA ASP A 72 0.09 -12.27 1.61
C ASP A 72 0.05 -13.58 0.81
N THR A 73 0.66 -13.54 -0.38
CA THR A 73 0.64 -14.65 -1.34
C THR A 73 2.02 -15.22 -1.66
N ALA A 74 3.09 -14.62 -1.14
CA ALA A 74 4.46 -15.08 -1.39
C ALA A 74 4.62 -16.56 -0.93
N PRO A 75 5.27 -17.41 -1.72
CA PRO A 75 5.44 -18.83 -1.41
C PRO A 75 6.10 -19.07 -0.04
N GLU A 76 7.06 -18.23 0.34
CA GLU A 76 7.84 -18.33 1.58
C GLU A 76 6.99 -18.19 2.83
N VAL A 77 5.84 -17.52 2.72
CA VAL A 77 4.96 -17.23 3.86
C VAL A 77 3.60 -17.95 3.79
N LYS A 78 3.45 -18.88 2.84
CA LYS A 78 2.19 -19.59 2.60
C LYS A 78 1.68 -20.34 3.83
N SER A 79 2.57 -20.94 4.60
CA SER A 79 2.25 -21.73 5.80
C SER A 79 2.15 -20.90 7.08
N LEU A 80 2.48 -19.60 7.05
CA LEU A 80 2.48 -18.78 8.25
C LEU A 80 1.05 -18.41 8.69
N PRO A 81 0.83 -18.24 10.00
CA PRO A 81 -0.42 -17.73 10.54
C PRO A 81 -0.84 -16.38 9.95
N ARG A 82 -2.15 -16.20 9.78
CA ARG A 82 -2.74 -14.95 9.29
C ARG A 82 -3.26 -14.13 10.47
N VAL A 83 -2.72 -12.92 10.65
CA VAL A 83 -3.02 -12.06 11.81
C VAL A 83 -4.05 -10.97 11.49
N GLY A 84 -4.88 -11.19 10.50
CA GLY A 84 -5.90 -10.23 10.05
C GLY A 84 -5.56 -9.63 8.69
N GLY A 85 -6.19 -8.53 8.34
CA GLY A 85 -5.93 -7.79 7.11
C GLY A 85 -5.05 -6.57 7.34
N PHE A 86 -4.76 -5.90 6.25
CA PHE A 86 -3.99 -4.67 6.20
C PHE A 86 -4.68 -3.50 6.94
N LEU A 87 -6.04 -3.41 6.83
CA LEU A 87 -6.82 -2.37 7.50
C LEU A 87 -7.37 -2.81 8.85
N ASP A 88 -7.42 -4.13 9.11
CA ASP A 88 -8.04 -4.76 10.26
C ASP A 88 -7.17 -5.88 10.85
N PRO A 89 -5.92 -5.59 11.26
CA PRO A 89 -5.10 -6.56 11.98
C PRO A 89 -5.72 -6.89 13.33
N SER A 90 -5.63 -8.17 13.76
CA SER A 90 -6.09 -8.61 15.08
C SER A 90 -4.95 -8.49 16.10
N PRO A 91 -5.06 -7.59 17.11
CA PRO A 91 -4.08 -7.51 18.18
C PRO A 91 -3.89 -8.84 18.92
N GLU A 92 -4.96 -9.59 19.14
CA GLU A 92 -4.94 -10.87 19.86
C GLU A 92 -4.14 -11.91 19.06
N ALA A 93 -4.36 -12.00 17.74
CA ALA A 93 -3.62 -12.91 16.87
C ALA A 93 -2.12 -12.52 16.81
N VAL A 94 -1.81 -11.22 16.75
CA VAL A 94 -0.45 -10.71 16.80
C VAL A 94 0.24 -11.09 18.11
N LEU A 95 -0.39 -10.79 19.26
CA LEU A 95 0.18 -11.08 20.57
C LEU A 95 0.35 -12.58 20.83
N GLY A 96 -0.59 -13.40 20.33
CA GLY A 96 -0.52 -14.87 20.46
C GLY A 96 0.73 -15.46 19.81
N LEU A 97 1.29 -14.80 18.79
CA LEU A 97 2.52 -15.21 18.13
C LEU A 97 3.79 -14.70 18.83
N ARG A 98 3.68 -13.90 19.89
CA ARG A 98 4.78 -13.35 20.69
C ARG A 98 5.89 -12.74 19.80
N PRO A 99 5.58 -11.75 18.96
CA PRO A 99 6.57 -11.10 18.11
C PRO A 99 7.51 -10.21 18.94
N ASP A 100 8.73 -10.05 18.47
CA ASP A 100 9.69 -9.07 18.98
C ASP A 100 9.81 -7.84 18.07
N LEU A 101 9.14 -7.87 16.90
CA LEU A 101 8.98 -6.74 16.00
C LEU A 101 7.70 -6.89 15.15
N VAL A 102 6.96 -5.80 15.00
CA VAL A 102 5.88 -5.66 14.01
C VAL A 102 6.25 -4.60 12.99
N LEU A 103 6.10 -4.91 11.71
CA LEU A 103 6.23 -3.97 10.61
C LEU A 103 4.83 -3.54 10.16
N TRP A 104 4.60 -2.24 10.09
CA TRP A 104 3.31 -1.67 9.71
C TRP A 104 3.45 -0.55 8.68
N LEU A 105 2.59 -0.58 7.66
CA LEU A 105 2.46 0.47 6.66
C LEU A 105 1.53 1.58 7.20
N ALA A 106 2.09 2.75 7.52
CA ALA A 106 1.43 3.78 8.32
C ALA A 106 0.31 4.57 7.60
N ASP A 107 0.10 4.35 6.32
CA ASP A 107 -1.00 4.92 5.52
C ASP A 107 -2.26 4.04 5.49
N GLY A 108 -2.23 2.87 6.14
CA GLY A 108 -3.24 1.83 6.03
C GLY A 108 -4.49 1.98 6.90
N GLY A 109 -4.64 3.03 7.69
CA GLY A 109 -5.85 3.24 8.49
C GLY A 109 -6.03 2.32 9.72
N ALA A 110 -5.13 1.36 9.97
CA ALA A 110 -5.20 0.41 11.09
C ALA A 110 -4.65 0.97 12.43
N TYR A 111 -4.46 2.29 12.55
CA TYR A 111 -3.76 2.91 13.67
C TYR A 111 -4.28 2.51 15.07
N PRO A 112 -5.59 2.43 15.34
CA PRO A 112 -6.08 2.03 16.67
C PRO A 112 -5.64 0.62 17.08
N ALA A 113 -5.69 -0.35 16.17
CA ALA A 113 -5.25 -1.72 16.42
C ALA A 113 -3.75 -1.80 16.62
N VAL A 114 -2.98 -1.12 15.77
CA VAL A 114 -1.50 -1.08 15.83
C VAL A 114 -1.03 -0.37 17.09
N ARG A 115 -1.65 0.74 17.46
CA ARG A 115 -1.39 1.42 18.72
C ARG A 115 -1.63 0.49 19.91
N ARG A 116 -2.72 -0.26 19.88
CA ARG A 116 -3.02 -1.24 20.94
C ARG A 116 -1.94 -2.33 21.05
N ILE A 117 -1.42 -2.81 19.93
CA ILE A 117 -0.29 -3.76 19.90
C ILE A 117 0.94 -3.14 20.59
N ALA A 118 1.27 -1.91 20.26
CA ALA A 118 2.40 -1.19 20.85
C ALA A 118 2.24 -0.93 22.35
N GLU A 119 1.03 -0.54 22.81
CA GLU A 119 0.70 -0.35 24.22
C GLU A 119 0.81 -1.63 25.04
N LEU A 120 0.62 -2.79 24.40
CA LEU A 120 0.77 -4.10 25.01
C LEU A 120 2.21 -4.62 24.99
N GLY A 121 3.17 -3.75 24.68
CA GLY A 121 4.59 -4.03 24.86
C GLY A 121 5.28 -4.63 23.64
N VAL A 122 4.68 -4.57 22.46
CA VAL A 122 5.31 -5.04 21.22
C VAL A 122 5.90 -3.86 20.45
N PRO A 123 7.20 -3.90 20.07
CA PRO A 123 7.79 -2.90 19.21
C PRO A 123 7.13 -2.88 17.82
N VAL A 124 6.76 -1.70 17.34
CA VAL A 124 6.20 -1.52 16.00
C VAL A 124 7.01 -0.48 15.22
N LEU A 125 7.48 -0.86 14.05
CA LEU A 125 8.05 0.07 13.07
C LEU A 125 6.94 0.50 12.09
N ALA A 126 6.52 1.76 12.23
CA ALA A 126 5.56 2.41 11.35
C ALA A 126 6.28 3.05 10.16
N LEU A 127 5.93 2.64 8.95
CA LEU A 127 6.57 3.04 7.71
C LEU A 127 5.54 3.77 6.83
N PRO A 128 5.56 5.09 6.73
CA PRO A 128 4.76 5.82 5.76
C PRO A 128 5.35 5.58 4.36
N VAL A 129 4.51 5.13 3.41
CA VAL A 129 4.93 4.88 2.03
C VAL A 129 3.87 5.45 1.09
N VAL A 130 4.16 6.62 0.54
CA VAL A 130 3.27 7.34 -0.39
C VAL A 130 3.82 7.29 -1.80
N GLY A 131 5.13 7.45 -1.97
CA GLY A 131 5.79 7.52 -3.25
C GLY A 131 7.05 6.66 -3.33
N VAL A 132 7.72 6.68 -4.48
CA VAL A 132 8.93 5.90 -4.74
C VAL A 132 10.06 6.20 -3.73
N PRO A 133 10.34 7.45 -3.35
CA PRO A 133 11.37 7.72 -2.34
C PRO A 133 11.10 7.02 -0.99
N ASP A 134 9.83 6.88 -0.63
CA ASP A 134 9.44 6.22 0.63
C ASP A 134 9.65 4.70 0.55
N VAL A 135 9.42 4.10 -0.62
CA VAL A 135 9.71 2.67 -0.86
C VAL A 135 11.19 2.38 -0.64
N LEU A 136 12.07 3.22 -1.20
CA LEU A 136 13.52 3.10 -1.03
C LEU A 136 13.92 3.26 0.44
N ARG A 137 13.33 4.24 1.12
CA ARG A 137 13.53 4.48 2.55
C ARG A 137 13.04 3.29 3.39
N ALA A 138 11.87 2.74 3.06
CA ALA A 138 11.32 1.57 3.75
C ALA A 138 12.25 0.36 3.63
N ALA A 139 12.82 0.07 2.44
CA ALA A 139 13.78 -1.01 2.26
C ALA A 139 15.00 -0.85 3.18
N ARG A 140 15.59 0.36 3.26
CA ARG A 140 16.71 0.67 4.17
C ARG A 140 16.32 0.51 5.63
N ARG A 141 15.15 1.03 6.02
CA ARG A 141 14.67 0.99 7.41
C ARG A 141 14.31 -0.42 7.87
N VAL A 142 13.67 -1.21 7.03
CA VAL A 142 13.37 -2.61 7.33
C VAL A 142 14.66 -3.40 7.44
N GLY A 143 15.61 -3.24 6.52
CA GLY A 143 16.92 -3.88 6.61
C GLY A 143 17.64 -3.56 7.92
N ALA A 144 17.72 -2.30 8.30
CA ALA A 144 18.32 -1.86 9.56
C ALA A 144 17.57 -2.44 10.78
N ALA A 145 16.23 -2.41 10.77
CA ALA A 145 15.41 -2.94 11.86
C ALA A 145 15.56 -4.47 12.04
N LEU A 146 15.83 -5.20 10.95
CA LEU A 146 16.09 -6.65 10.97
C LEU A 146 17.55 -7.00 11.32
N GLY A 147 18.41 -6.00 11.56
CA GLY A 147 19.84 -6.20 11.83
C GLY A 147 20.69 -6.52 10.59
N ASN A 148 20.17 -6.17 9.39
CA ASN A 148 20.85 -6.37 8.10
C ASN A 148 20.80 -5.09 7.25
N PRO A 149 21.43 -3.98 7.70
CA PRO A 149 21.37 -2.69 7.01
C PRO A 149 21.97 -2.73 5.60
N GLU A 150 23.00 -3.56 5.39
CA GLU A 150 23.65 -3.72 4.09
C GLU A 150 22.70 -4.33 3.03
N ALA A 151 21.88 -5.33 3.42
CA ALA A 151 20.87 -5.86 2.52
C ALA A 151 19.80 -4.80 2.18
N GLY A 152 19.40 -3.98 3.16
CA GLY A 152 18.49 -2.86 2.95
C GLY A 152 19.03 -1.85 1.95
N GLU A 153 20.30 -1.50 2.06
CA GLU A 153 20.96 -0.58 1.13
C GLU A 153 21.08 -1.17 -0.28
N ARG A 154 21.51 -2.43 -0.40
CA ARG A 154 21.58 -3.10 -1.72
C ARG A 154 20.22 -3.16 -2.41
N LEU A 155 19.15 -3.49 -1.66
CA LEU A 155 17.80 -3.52 -2.22
C LEU A 155 17.35 -2.13 -2.68
N ALA A 156 17.55 -1.10 -1.87
CA ALA A 156 17.23 0.27 -2.22
C ALA A 156 18.02 0.74 -3.46
N ALA A 157 19.33 0.50 -3.50
CA ALA A 157 20.19 0.87 -4.64
C ALA A 157 19.77 0.18 -5.94
N SER A 158 19.35 -1.10 -5.87
CA SER A 158 18.84 -1.81 -7.06
C SER A 158 17.54 -1.20 -7.59
N MET A 159 16.62 -0.81 -6.71
CA MET A 159 15.39 -0.12 -7.08
C MET A 159 15.66 1.28 -7.64
N GLU A 160 16.60 2.04 -7.05
CA GLU A 160 17.04 3.34 -7.59
C GLU A 160 17.63 3.21 -9.00
N ALA A 161 18.43 2.19 -9.24
CA ALA A 161 18.98 1.92 -10.58
C ALA A 161 17.87 1.61 -11.59
N ALA A 162 16.85 0.85 -11.20
CA ALA A 162 15.69 0.57 -12.04
C ALA A 162 14.88 1.85 -12.37
N VAL A 163 14.70 2.74 -11.40
CA VAL A 163 14.05 4.05 -11.63
C VAL A 163 14.82 4.85 -12.66
N ARG A 164 16.14 5.02 -12.48
CA ARG A 164 16.98 5.75 -13.46
C ARG A 164 16.93 5.13 -14.86
N THR A 165 16.93 3.80 -14.94
CA THR A 165 16.81 3.10 -16.22
C THR A 165 15.46 3.35 -16.88
N ALA A 166 14.37 3.32 -16.09
CA ALA A 166 13.03 3.57 -16.59
C ALA A 166 12.87 5.03 -17.07
N GLU A 167 13.39 6.01 -16.33
CA GLU A 167 13.40 7.43 -16.73
C GLU A 167 14.18 7.65 -18.05
N ALA A 168 15.35 7.01 -18.18
CA ALA A 168 16.13 7.09 -19.41
C ALA A 168 15.37 6.51 -20.60
N ARG A 169 14.69 5.36 -20.45
CA ARG A 169 13.85 4.77 -21.50
C ARG A 169 12.63 5.64 -21.81
N ALA A 170 12.01 6.24 -20.80
CA ALA A 170 10.83 7.08 -20.96
C ALA A 170 11.07 8.27 -21.90
N SER A 171 12.31 8.78 -21.97
CA SER A 171 12.67 9.88 -22.87
C SER A 171 12.52 9.53 -24.36
N SER A 172 12.56 8.25 -24.72
CA SER A 172 12.39 7.75 -26.10
C SER A 172 10.99 7.22 -26.38
N LEU A 173 10.10 7.17 -25.39
CA LEU A 173 8.74 6.70 -25.56
C LEU A 173 7.77 7.86 -25.87
N PRO A 174 6.69 7.62 -26.65
CA PRO A 174 5.65 8.62 -26.83
C PRO A 174 4.97 8.90 -25.48
N ARG A 175 4.82 10.18 -25.15
CA ARG A 175 4.11 10.60 -23.93
C ARG A 175 2.60 10.44 -24.14
N ARG A 176 2.04 9.33 -23.66
CA ARG A 176 0.62 9.02 -23.78
C ARG A 176 -0.17 9.50 -22.60
N ARG A 177 -1.38 10.01 -22.87
CA ARG A 177 -2.38 10.35 -21.85
C ARG A 177 -3.07 9.08 -21.39
N VAL A 178 -2.90 8.75 -20.11
CA VAL A 178 -3.31 7.45 -19.53
C VAL A 178 -4.34 7.64 -18.43
N LEU A 179 -5.38 6.81 -18.45
CA LEU A 179 -6.24 6.52 -17.32
C LEU A 179 -5.79 5.19 -16.72
N LEU A 180 -5.24 5.22 -15.51
CA LEU A 180 -4.83 4.00 -14.79
C LEU A 180 -5.95 3.57 -13.85
N VAL A 181 -6.64 2.49 -14.21
CA VAL A 181 -7.81 1.94 -13.50
C VAL A 181 -7.35 0.93 -12.45
N ILE A 182 -7.86 1.07 -11.22
CA ILE A 182 -7.53 0.23 -10.06
C ILE A 182 -8.71 -0.64 -9.63
N GLY A 183 -9.92 -0.13 -9.79
CA GLY A 183 -11.18 -0.83 -9.58
C GLY A 183 -12.20 -0.35 -10.60
N ARG A 184 -13.12 -1.24 -11.05
CA ARG A 184 -14.08 -0.91 -12.10
C ARG A 184 -15.50 -0.69 -11.58
N ASP A 185 -15.81 -1.19 -10.37
CA ASP A 185 -17.11 -1.04 -9.74
C ASP A 185 -16.99 -0.93 -8.19
N PRO A 186 -16.95 0.28 -7.61
CA PRO A 186 -16.94 1.56 -8.30
C PRO A 186 -15.66 1.81 -9.12
N LEU A 187 -15.74 2.69 -10.13
CA LEU A 187 -14.54 3.06 -10.89
C LEU A 187 -13.58 3.84 -9.99
N VAL A 188 -12.49 3.21 -9.58
CA VAL A 188 -11.39 3.81 -8.83
C VAL A 188 -10.18 3.90 -9.74
N VAL A 189 -9.51 5.06 -9.72
CA VAL A 189 -8.36 5.33 -10.58
C VAL A 189 -7.15 5.82 -9.78
N ALA A 190 -5.96 5.68 -10.34
CA ALA A 190 -4.76 6.29 -9.78
C ALA A 190 -4.85 7.81 -9.92
N GLY A 191 -5.02 8.52 -8.81
CA GLY A 191 -5.01 9.97 -8.77
C GLY A 191 -3.61 10.52 -8.47
N PRO A 192 -3.42 11.85 -8.63
CA PRO A 192 -2.17 12.52 -8.31
C PRO A 192 -1.72 12.24 -6.87
N GLY A 193 -0.41 11.97 -6.70
CA GLY A 193 0.18 11.66 -5.41
C GLY A 193 0.03 10.21 -4.95
N SER A 194 -0.61 9.32 -5.72
CA SER A 194 -0.58 7.89 -5.46
C SER A 194 0.72 7.25 -5.95
N TYR A 195 1.08 6.10 -5.38
CA TYR A 195 2.23 5.33 -5.83
C TYR A 195 2.14 4.92 -7.31
N PRO A 196 1.00 4.40 -7.83
CA PRO A 196 0.85 4.10 -9.25
C PRO A 196 0.97 5.34 -10.16
N ASP A 197 0.51 6.52 -9.72
CA ASP A 197 0.70 7.77 -10.46
C ASP A 197 2.20 8.13 -10.56
N ALA A 198 2.95 7.97 -9.47
CA ALA A 198 4.40 8.19 -9.47
C ALA A 198 5.12 7.23 -10.44
N LEU A 199 4.75 5.94 -10.42
CA LEU A 199 5.30 4.93 -11.35
C LEU A 199 4.94 5.25 -12.80
N LEU A 200 3.69 5.63 -13.07
CA LEU A 200 3.24 5.99 -14.42
C LEU A 200 4.07 7.15 -14.99
N ARG A 201 4.35 8.18 -14.17
CA ARG A 201 5.17 9.33 -14.60
C ARG A 201 6.63 8.95 -14.86
N ILE A 202 7.23 8.11 -14.01
CA ILE A 202 8.57 7.56 -14.19
C ILE A 202 8.64 6.73 -15.48
N ALA A 203 7.60 5.94 -15.75
CA ALA A 203 7.49 5.16 -16.98
C ALA A 203 7.29 6.00 -18.27
N GLY A 204 7.00 7.31 -18.15
CA GLY A 204 6.82 8.24 -19.27
C GLY A 204 5.37 8.52 -19.64
N GLY A 205 4.40 7.98 -18.90
CA GLY A 205 2.97 8.28 -19.09
C GLY A 205 2.56 9.63 -18.52
N VAL A 206 1.46 10.16 -19.01
CA VAL A 206 0.80 11.37 -18.53
C VAL A 206 -0.55 10.98 -17.93
N ASN A 207 -0.69 11.10 -16.63
CA ASN A 207 -1.96 10.81 -15.95
C ASN A 207 -3.01 11.84 -16.34
N VAL A 208 -4.17 11.40 -16.85
CA VAL A 208 -5.28 12.31 -17.19
C VAL A 208 -6.06 12.76 -15.96
N VAL A 209 -5.97 12.02 -14.85
CA VAL A 209 -6.69 12.32 -13.61
C VAL A 209 -6.12 13.57 -12.97
N LYS A 210 -7.02 14.52 -12.64
CA LYS A 210 -6.69 15.80 -11.99
C LYS A 210 -7.30 15.84 -10.60
N GLY A 211 -6.71 16.65 -9.71
CA GLY A 211 -7.17 16.84 -8.34
C GLY A 211 -6.08 16.51 -7.33
N ASP A 212 -6.48 16.27 -6.09
CA ASP A 212 -5.59 16.10 -4.93
C ASP A 212 -5.78 14.75 -4.22
N ARG A 213 -6.70 13.91 -4.70
CA ARG A 213 -6.99 12.60 -4.10
C ARG A 213 -6.15 11.51 -4.76
N PRO A 214 -5.40 10.71 -3.98
CA PRO A 214 -4.60 9.62 -4.54
C PRO A 214 -5.45 8.45 -5.08
N TRP A 215 -6.67 8.26 -4.56
CA TRP A 215 -7.56 7.15 -4.90
C TRP A 215 -8.99 7.65 -5.12
N PRO A 216 -9.26 8.48 -6.14
CA PRO A 216 -10.61 9.00 -6.34
C PRO A 216 -11.53 7.92 -6.91
N VAL A 217 -12.78 7.90 -6.40
CA VAL A 217 -13.89 7.31 -7.17
C VAL A 217 -14.18 8.29 -8.31
N TYR A 218 -14.12 7.78 -9.53
CA TYR A 218 -14.15 8.58 -10.75
C TYR A 218 -15.46 8.36 -11.50
N SER A 219 -16.10 9.42 -11.96
CA SER A 219 -17.31 9.23 -12.76
C SER A 219 -16.95 8.88 -14.19
N LEU A 220 -17.82 8.10 -14.83
CA LEU A 220 -17.60 7.68 -16.22
C LEU A 220 -17.61 8.89 -17.18
N GLU A 221 -18.50 9.87 -16.91
CA GLU A 221 -18.59 11.11 -17.68
C GLU A 221 -17.26 11.90 -17.62
N ARG A 222 -16.63 11.94 -16.45
CA ARG A 222 -15.34 12.59 -16.29
C ARG A 222 -14.24 11.84 -17.01
N ALA A 223 -14.23 10.50 -16.94
CA ALA A 223 -13.27 9.69 -17.67
C ALA A 223 -13.39 9.85 -19.20
N VAL A 224 -14.62 10.06 -19.70
CA VAL A 224 -14.88 10.41 -21.11
C VAL A 224 -14.37 11.81 -21.44
N ALA A 225 -14.66 12.81 -20.58
CA ALA A 225 -14.25 14.20 -20.80
C ALA A 225 -12.74 14.40 -20.74
N ASP A 226 -12.05 13.64 -19.90
CA ASP A 226 -10.57 13.67 -19.83
C ASP A 226 -9.90 12.97 -21.01
N ASP A 227 -10.66 12.25 -21.85
CA ASP A 227 -10.26 11.65 -23.13
C ASP A 227 -8.87 10.99 -23.10
N PRO A 228 -8.66 9.89 -22.36
CA PRO A 228 -7.40 9.18 -22.34
C PRO A 228 -7.10 8.55 -23.70
N GLU A 229 -5.82 8.57 -24.09
CA GLU A 229 -5.36 7.84 -25.29
C GLU A 229 -5.23 6.34 -25.04
N LEU A 230 -4.95 5.98 -23.78
CA LEU A 230 -4.77 4.61 -23.33
C LEU A 230 -5.41 4.41 -21.96
N VAL A 231 -6.08 3.28 -21.76
CA VAL A 231 -6.49 2.79 -20.45
C VAL A 231 -5.53 1.68 -20.01
N VAL A 232 -4.86 1.87 -18.89
CA VAL A 232 -4.09 0.80 -18.24
C VAL A 232 -4.96 0.23 -17.11
N ASP A 233 -5.27 -1.04 -17.19
CA ASP A 233 -6.17 -1.73 -16.28
C ASP A 233 -5.38 -2.56 -15.27
N ALA A 234 -5.27 -2.06 -14.05
CA ALA A 234 -4.65 -2.71 -12.90
C ALA A 234 -5.65 -3.40 -11.96
N ALA A 235 -6.95 -3.42 -12.29
CA ALA A 235 -7.98 -4.14 -11.54
C ALA A 235 -7.91 -5.65 -11.82
N VAL A 236 -6.75 -6.26 -11.56
CA VAL A 236 -6.42 -7.63 -11.96
C VAL A 236 -7.25 -8.70 -11.25
N ASN A 237 -7.76 -8.39 -10.06
CA ASN A 237 -8.60 -9.30 -9.26
C ASN A 237 -10.07 -9.28 -9.68
N GLU A 238 -10.46 -8.39 -10.58
CA GLU A 238 -11.80 -8.32 -11.13
C GLU A 238 -11.90 -9.12 -12.42
N PRO A 239 -13.10 -9.72 -12.74
CA PRO A 239 -13.31 -10.44 -13.98
C PRO A 239 -12.98 -9.58 -15.21
N ALA A 240 -12.32 -10.16 -16.21
CA ALA A 240 -11.81 -9.41 -17.38
C ALA A 240 -12.92 -8.73 -18.19
N ASP A 241 -14.10 -9.35 -18.27
CA ASP A 241 -15.26 -8.86 -19.00
C ASP A 241 -15.89 -7.60 -18.39
N THR A 242 -15.63 -7.32 -17.11
CA THR A 242 -16.16 -6.09 -16.46
C THR A 242 -15.57 -4.81 -17.05
N ILE A 243 -14.49 -4.87 -17.82
CA ILE A 243 -13.96 -3.71 -18.55
C ILE A 243 -14.98 -3.13 -19.53
N ALA A 244 -15.91 -3.95 -20.03
CA ALA A 244 -16.99 -3.50 -20.92
C ALA A 244 -17.89 -2.43 -20.30
N ARG A 245 -17.96 -2.34 -18.96
CA ARG A 245 -18.69 -1.27 -18.24
C ARG A 245 -18.10 0.11 -18.51
N LEU A 246 -16.84 0.18 -18.90
CA LEU A 246 -16.14 1.41 -19.25
C LEU A 246 -16.20 1.74 -20.75
N SER A 247 -17.04 1.06 -21.53
CA SER A 247 -17.13 1.20 -23.00
C SER A 247 -17.57 2.60 -23.49
N ALA A 248 -18.12 3.45 -22.63
CA ALA A 248 -18.36 4.85 -22.94
C ALA A 248 -17.06 5.67 -23.12
N ILE A 249 -15.94 5.21 -22.56
CA ILE A 249 -14.62 5.85 -22.73
C ILE A 249 -14.13 5.54 -24.16
N PRO A 250 -13.81 6.56 -24.99
CA PRO A 250 -13.42 6.35 -26.39
C PRO A 250 -12.23 5.39 -26.56
N ALA A 251 -11.25 5.44 -25.65
CA ALA A 251 -10.10 4.52 -25.65
C ALA A 251 -10.54 3.06 -25.45
N VAL A 252 -11.47 2.80 -24.52
CA VAL A 252 -11.99 1.44 -24.27
C VAL A 252 -12.78 0.94 -25.48
N LYS A 253 -13.67 1.76 -26.04
CA LYS A 253 -14.43 1.46 -27.26
C LYS A 253 -13.53 1.13 -28.44
N ALA A 254 -12.38 1.80 -28.55
CA ALA A 254 -11.39 1.59 -29.61
C ALA A 254 -10.40 0.45 -29.32
N GLY A 255 -10.58 -0.31 -28.24
CA GLY A 255 -9.68 -1.39 -27.83
C GLY A 255 -8.31 -0.95 -27.33
N ARG A 256 -8.13 0.34 -27.04
CA ARG A 256 -6.88 0.89 -26.46
C ARG A 256 -6.89 0.69 -24.95
N VAL A 257 -6.85 -0.58 -24.56
CA VAL A 257 -6.80 -1.02 -23.16
C VAL A 257 -5.66 -2.02 -23.02
N VAL A 258 -4.81 -1.82 -22.03
CA VAL A 258 -3.80 -2.80 -21.64
C VAL A 258 -4.10 -3.25 -20.21
N ARG A 259 -4.48 -4.51 -20.05
CA ARG A 259 -4.62 -5.13 -18.75
C ARG A 259 -3.26 -5.58 -18.25
N LEU A 260 -2.92 -5.19 -17.03
CA LEU A 260 -1.69 -5.64 -16.38
C LEU A 260 -1.82 -7.12 -15.96
N PRO A 261 -0.72 -7.88 -15.97
CA PRO A 261 -0.74 -9.31 -15.63
C PRO A 261 -0.95 -9.58 -14.14
N ASP A 262 -0.59 -8.63 -13.28
CA ASP A 262 -0.68 -8.72 -11.83
C ASP A 262 -0.74 -7.34 -11.16
N ASP A 263 -0.80 -7.33 -9.82
CA ASP A 263 -1.01 -6.15 -8.98
C ASP A 263 0.27 -5.42 -8.53
N ARG A 264 1.45 -5.76 -9.07
CA ARG A 264 2.71 -5.17 -8.60
C ARG A 264 2.81 -3.65 -8.74
N VAL A 265 2.08 -3.06 -9.68
CA VAL A 265 1.95 -1.60 -9.83
C VAL A 265 1.23 -0.98 -8.61
N LEU A 266 0.43 -1.75 -7.89
CA LEU A 266 -0.30 -1.33 -6.69
C LEU A 266 0.45 -1.65 -5.39
N ARG A 267 1.62 -2.31 -5.46
CA ARG A 267 2.38 -2.80 -4.30
C ARG A 267 3.68 -2.01 -4.14
N PRO A 268 3.72 -1.02 -3.25
CA PRO A 268 4.92 -0.19 -3.03
C PRO A 268 6.00 -0.99 -2.30
N GLY A 269 6.93 -1.58 -3.04
CA GLY A 269 7.95 -2.46 -2.47
C GLY A 269 8.98 -2.95 -3.49
N PRO A 270 9.64 -4.09 -3.25
CA PRO A 270 10.73 -4.61 -4.06
C PRO A 270 10.30 -4.99 -5.49
N GLN A 271 8.99 -5.06 -5.75
CA GLN A 271 8.43 -5.29 -7.07
C GLN A 271 8.50 -4.04 -8.00
N LEU A 272 8.98 -2.91 -7.49
CA LEU A 272 9.08 -1.63 -8.21
C LEU A 272 9.77 -1.75 -9.60
N PRO A 273 10.89 -2.45 -9.77
CA PRO A 273 11.52 -2.60 -11.10
C PRO A 273 10.57 -3.26 -12.11
N ALA A 274 9.95 -4.36 -11.73
CA ALA A 274 9.04 -5.09 -12.61
C ALA A 274 7.72 -4.31 -12.86
N ALA A 275 7.25 -3.53 -11.89
CA ALA A 275 6.11 -2.63 -12.07
C ALA A 275 6.39 -1.54 -13.12
N LEU A 276 7.59 -0.97 -13.12
CA LEU A 276 8.03 0.00 -14.14
C LEU A 276 8.12 -0.64 -15.52
N GLU A 277 8.65 -1.87 -15.62
CA GLU A 277 8.70 -2.61 -16.90
C GLU A 277 7.30 -2.89 -17.45
N GLN A 278 6.35 -3.27 -16.60
CA GLN A 278 4.95 -3.47 -17.01
C GLN A 278 4.33 -2.19 -17.56
N LEU A 279 4.52 -1.06 -16.88
CA LEU A 279 3.97 0.22 -17.35
C LEU A 279 4.64 0.68 -18.64
N GLN A 280 5.96 0.53 -18.77
CA GLN A 280 6.68 0.86 -20.02
C GLN A 280 6.23 -0.05 -21.17
N GLY A 281 6.03 -1.34 -20.90
CA GLY A 281 5.45 -2.27 -21.87
C GLY A 281 4.06 -1.82 -22.33
N ALA A 282 3.18 -1.44 -21.38
CA ALA A 282 1.84 -0.94 -21.68
C ALA A 282 1.88 0.37 -22.53
N LEU A 283 2.80 1.29 -22.20
CA LEU A 283 2.97 2.54 -22.94
C LEU A 283 3.54 2.32 -24.33
N GLY A 284 4.39 1.30 -24.53
CA GLY A 284 5.02 0.95 -25.78
C GLY A 284 4.11 0.20 -26.77
N THR A 285 2.97 -0.36 -26.31
CA THR A 285 2.04 -1.07 -27.21
C THR A 285 1.42 -0.10 -28.21
N ALA A 286 1.78 -0.26 -29.48
CA ALA A 286 1.41 0.67 -30.55
C ALA A 286 0.05 0.39 -31.19
N ALA A 287 -0.59 -0.74 -30.91
CA ALA A 287 -1.84 -1.14 -31.54
C ALA A 287 -2.84 -1.69 -30.51
N PRO A 288 -4.15 -1.52 -30.73
CA PRO A 288 -5.16 -2.13 -29.87
C PRO A 288 -5.06 -3.66 -29.97
N ALA A 289 -4.79 -4.32 -28.85
CA ALA A 289 -5.17 -5.71 -28.75
C ALA A 289 -6.70 -5.74 -28.84
N ALA A 290 -7.25 -6.39 -29.84
CA ALA A 290 -8.70 -6.56 -30.01
C ALA A 290 -9.24 -7.16 -28.71
N VAL A 291 -10.20 -6.48 -28.08
CA VAL A 291 -11.01 -7.08 -27.03
C VAL A 291 -11.69 -8.30 -27.66
N PRO A 292 -11.51 -9.52 -27.13
CA PRO A 292 -12.25 -10.66 -27.67
C PRO A 292 -13.71 -10.33 -27.57
N ALA A 293 -14.41 -10.33 -28.73
CA ALA A 293 -15.84 -10.13 -28.81
C ALA A 293 -16.49 -11.18 -27.88
N ALA A 294 -17.35 -10.70 -26.97
CA ALA A 294 -18.13 -11.60 -26.13
C ALA A 294 -18.82 -12.61 -27.03
N ALA A 295 -18.58 -13.91 -26.82
CA ALA A 295 -19.22 -14.95 -27.54
C ALA A 295 -20.75 -14.77 -27.44
N PRO A 296 -21.52 -14.85 -28.53
CA PRO A 296 -22.96 -14.72 -28.46
C PRO A 296 -23.48 -15.82 -27.53
N LYS A 297 -24.25 -15.45 -26.51
CA LYS A 297 -24.98 -16.40 -25.68
C LYS A 297 -25.87 -17.19 -26.60
N GLY A 298 -25.55 -18.49 -26.78
CA GLY A 298 -26.31 -19.41 -27.60
C GLY A 298 -27.78 -19.40 -27.19
N ALA A 299 -28.63 -19.20 -28.16
CA ALA A 299 -30.06 -19.51 -28.09
C ALA A 299 -30.20 -21.02 -27.82
N GLN A 300 -30.80 -21.35 -26.69
CA GLN A 300 -31.57 -22.59 -26.50
C GLN A 300 -32.89 -22.24 -25.81
#